data_5f062c5389ae6d26e9dd415351efe66f
#
_entry.id   5f062c5389ae6d26e9dd415351efe66f
#
_cell.length_a   1.000
_cell.length_b   1.000
_cell.length_c   1.000
_cell.angle_alpha   90.00
_cell.angle_beta   90.00
_cell.angle_gamma   90.00
#
_symmetry.space_group_name_H-M   'P 1'
#
loop_
_entity.id
_entity.type
_entity.pdbx_description
1 polymer ?
#
loop_
_entity_poly.entity_id
_entity_poly.type
_entity_poly.pdbx_seq_one_letter_code
_entity_poly.pdbx_strand_id
1 'polypeptide(L)'
;DEPKMRVYYAEVLKHKDDALAEIGLTKKDLGQDEVVAAKYRELGVEPDIKTTAKGNSKYAFAKTDQFMRDMLEDADERVAALTAARLGIKSSLNETRCARLLEMNTRGALCVYLRYAGAHPTRWSGGDSMNWQNYPRSERDGRPGEIRGSLLAPPGYALVVADESQIECRVLNWLAGQ
;
A
#
# COMPACT_ATOMS: atom_id res chain seq x y z
N ASP A 1 -18.79 0.62 8.62
CA ASP A 1 -18.42 1.26 9.90
C ASP A 1 -17.64 2.55 9.61
N GLU A 2 -18.38 3.62 9.34
CA GLU A 2 -17.78 4.92 9.03
C GLU A 2 -16.94 5.48 10.19
N PRO A 3 -17.41 5.46 11.47
CA PRO A 3 -16.60 5.92 12.59
C PRO A 3 -15.24 5.23 12.67
N LYS A 4 -15.21 3.90 12.55
CA LYS A 4 -13.97 3.12 12.55
C LYS A 4 -13.05 3.53 11.40
N MET A 5 -13.60 3.70 10.20
CA MET A 5 -12.83 4.13 9.02
C MET A 5 -12.23 5.53 9.19
N ARG A 6 -12.97 6.46 9.80
CA ARG A 6 -12.48 7.82 10.08
C ARG A 6 -11.33 7.83 11.07
N VAL A 7 -11.43 7.03 12.13
CA VAL A 7 -10.34 6.87 13.12
C VAL A 7 -9.09 6.33 12.44
N TYR A 8 -9.21 5.23 11.72
CA TYR A 8 -8.08 4.64 10.99
C TYR A 8 -7.46 5.61 9.97
N TYR A 9 -8.30 6.35 9.23
CA TYR A 9 -7.80 7.35 8.27
C TYR A 9 -7.01 8.46 8.95
N ALA A 10 -7.49 8.96 10.09
CA ALA A 10 -6.79 9.97 10.88
C ALA A 10 -5.45 9.43 11.42
N GLU A 11 -5.40 8.18 11.88
CA GLU A 11 -4.16 7.52 12.31
C GLU A 11 -3.15 7.39 11.17
N VAL A 12 -3.59 6.98 9.97
CA VAL A 12 -2.72 6.88 8.78
C VAL A 12 -2.11 8.23 8.41
N LEU A 13 -2.89 9.32 8.49
CA LEU A 13 -2.38 10.67 8.23
C LEU A 13 -1.41 11.11 9.31
N LYS A 14 -1.76 10.92 10.59
CA LYS A 14 -0.93 11.28 11.73
C LYS A 14 0.43 10.58 11.70
N HIS A 15 0.48 9.28 11.45
CA HIS A 15 1.74 8.54 11.33
C HIS A 15 2.68 9.12 10.27
N LYS A 16 2.12 9.63 9.17
CA LYS A 16 2.93 10.30 8.14
C LYS A 16 3.44 11.66 8.59
N ASP A 17 2.60 12.44 9.24
CA ASP A 17 3.00 13.75 9.75
C ASP A 17 4.04 13.63 10.86
N ASP A 18 3.89 12.65 11.76
CA ASP A 18 4.86 12.36 12.83
C ASP A 18 6.22 11.94 12.23
N ALA A 19 6.22 11.05 11.23
CA ALA A 19 7.44 10.63 10.55
C ALA A 19 8.13 11.78 9.78
N LEU A 20 7.37 12.73 9.23
CA LEU A 20 7.92 13.92 8.59
C LEU A 20 8.53 14.87 9.59
N ALA A 21 7.87 15.08 10.74
CA ALA A 21 8.37 15.93 11.81
C ALA A 21 9.68 15.41 12.41
N GLU A 22 9.79 14.09 12.58
CA GLU A 22 10.99 13.44 13.13
C GLU A 22 12.23 13.68 12.26
N ILE A 23 12.09 13.60 10.93
CA ILE A 23 13.22 13.78 10.00
C ILE A 23 13.44 15.25 9.58
N GLY A 24 12.53 16.14 9.94
CA GLY A 24 12.61 17.57 9.60
C GLY A 24 12.47 17.87 8.10
N LEU A 25 11.75 17.02 7.34
CA LEU A 25 11.51 17.18 5.91
C LEU A 25 10.02 17.26 5.62
N THR A 26 9.67 17.92 4.52
CA THR A 26 8.29 17.98 4.03
C THR A 26 8.00 16.82 3.08
N LYS A 27 6.71 16.54 2.85
CA LYS A 27 6.26 15.57 1.84
C LYS A 27 6.81 15.89 0.43
N LYS A 28 6.96 17.18 0.11
CA LYS A 28 7.53 17.64 -1.16
C LYS A 28 9.01 17.30 -1.26
N ASP A 29 9.75 17.51 -0.18
CA ASP A 29 11.20 17.24 -0.10
C ASP A 29 11.46 15.74 -0.28
N LEU A 30 10.71 14.90 0.41
CA LEU A 30 10.79 13.44 0.25
C LEU A 30 10.33 12.96 -1.14
N GLY A 31 9.64 13.79 -1.91
CA GLY A 31 9.33 13.54 -3.33
C GLY A 31 10.53 13.71 -4.25
N GLN A 32 11.54 14.50 -3.87
CA GLN A 32 12.70 14.88 -4.67
C GLN A 32 13.89 13.99 -4.34
N ASP A 33 14.36 13.22 -5.32
CA ASP A 33 15.45 12.26 -5.11
C ASP A 33 16.76 12.95 -4.68
N GLU A 34 17.06 14.14 -5.19
CA GLU A 34 18.26 14.91 -4.83
C GLU A 34 18.24 15.39 -3.37
N VAL A 35 17.07 15.85 -2.87
CA VAL A 35 16.93 16.28 -1.48
C VAL A 35 17.12 15.11 -0.53
N VAL A 36 16.55 13.96 -0.87
CA VAL A 36 16.70 12.73 -0.10
C VAL A 36 18.15 12.25 -0.12
N ALA A 37 18.81 12.31 -1.28
CA ALA A 37 20.22 11.95 -1.40
C ALA A 37 21.12 12.86 -0.55
N ALA A 38 20.88 14.18 -0.57
CA ALA A 38 21.58 15.12 0.28
C ALA A 38 21.41 14.79 1.77
N LYS A 39 20.19 14.42 2.18
CA LYS A 39 19.91 14.04 3.58
C LYS A 39 20.61 12.76 4.01
N TYR A 40 20.71 11.74 3.14
CA TYR A 40 21.53 10.56 3.42
C TYR A 40 23.00 10.91 3.58
N ARG A 41 23.56 11.81 2.74
CA ARG A 41 24.95 12.24 2.86
C ARG A 41 25.23 13.01 4.17
N GLU A 42 24.28 13.83 4.63
CA GLU A 42 24.34 14.48 5.95
C GLU A 42 24.42 13.46 7.09
N LEU A 43 23.79 12.29 6.91
CA LEU A 43 23.85 11.18 7.86
C LEU A 43 25.06 10.25 7.64
N GLY A 44 25.97 10.58 6.72
CA GLY A 44 27.17 9.82 6.43
C GLY A 44 26.96 8.63 5.49
N VAL A 45 25.82 8.53 4.84
CA VAL A 45 25.49 7.45 3.90
C VAL A 45 25.52 7.97 2.47
N GLU A 46 26.31 7.31 1.58
CA GLU A 46 26.29 7.64 0.14
C GLU A 46 25.23 6.79 -0.56
N PRO A 47 24.23 7.42 -1.20
CA PRO A 47 23.16 6.69 -1.86
C PRO A 47 23.60 5.95 -3.11
N ASP A 48 23.12 4.74 -3.29
CA ASP A 48 23.37 3.94 -4.49
C ASP A 48 22.70 4.53 -5.72
N ILE A 49 23.40 4.43 -6.85
CA ILE A 49 22.92 4.83 -8.17
C ILE A 49 22.69 3.58 -9.01
N LYS A 50 21.55 3.52 -9.69
CA LYS A 50 21.23 2.46 -10.64
C LYS A 50 20.98 3.01 -12.05
N THR A 51 21.28 2.20 -13.05
CA THR A 51 20.95 2.50 -14.45
C THR A 51 19.54 2.00 -14.77
N THR A 52 18.72 2.85 -15.35
CA THR A 52 17.38 2.47 -15.82
C THR A 52 17.47 1.69 -17.13
N ALA A 53 16.41 0.99 -17.53
CA ALA A 53 16.33 0.29 -18.81
C ALA A 53 16.53 1.22 -20.03
N LYS A 54 16.38 2.53 -19.84
CA LYS A 54 16.62 3.55 -20.89
C LYS A 54 18.05 4.13 -20.85
N GLY A 55 18.94 3.58 -20.03
CA GLY A 55 20.33 4.02 -19.90
C GLY A 55 20.55 5.25 -19.00
N ASN A 56 19.51 5.80 -18.38
CA ASN A 56 19.65 6.95 -17.48
C ASN A 56 20.04 6.50 -16.06
N SER A 57 20.92 7.24 -15.41
CA SER A 57 21.27 7.04 -14.01
C SER A 57 20.21 7.66 -13.10
N LYS A 58 19.87 6.98 -12.02
CA LYS A 58 19.02 7.50 -10.93
C LYS A 58 19.36 6.84 -9.60
N TYR A 59 19.01 7.47 -8.50
CA TYR A 59 19.16 6.87 -7.17
C TYR A 59 18.31 5.62 -6.99
N ALA A 60 18.85 4.66 -6.24
CA ALA A 60 18.21 3.38 -5.93
C ALA A 60 17.18 3.52 -4.78
N PHE A 61 16.18 4.39 -4.94
CA PHE A 61 15.18 4.71 -3.91
C PHE A 61 13.82 4.04 -4.12
N ALA A 62 13.75 2.95 -4.87
CA ALA A 62 12.53 2.17 -4.98
C ALA A 62 12.46 1.13 -3.83
N LYS A 63 11.25 0.78 -3.40
CA LYS A 63 11.02 -0.23 -2.34
C LYS A 63 11.68 -1.58 -2.64
N THR A 64 11.90 -1.89 -3.91
CA THR A 64 12.54 -3.14 -4.37
C THR A 64 14.06 -3.07 -4.41
N ASP A 65 14.65 -1.87 -4.28
CA ASP A 65 16.09 -1.68 -4.35
C ASP A 65 16.75 -2.18 -3.07
N GLN A 66 17.92 -2.81 -3.21
CA GLN A 66 18.65 -3.37 -2.08
C GLN A 66 19.08 -2.27 -1.10
N PHE A 67 19.59 -1.16 -1.61
CA PHE A 67 19.92 0.01 -0.80
C PHE A 67 18.79 0.39 0.18
N MET A 68 17.54 0.48 -0.29
CA MET A 68 16.43 0.87 0.59
C MET A 68 16.07 -0.19 1.63
N ARG A 69 16.38 -1.46 1.37
CA ARG A 69 16.17 -2.54 2.34
C ARG A 69 17.23 -2.50 3.41
N ASP A 70 18.49 -2.31 3.02
CA ASP A 70 19.62 -2.24 3.93
C ASP A 70 19.50 -1.01 4.84
N MET A 71 19.14 0.15 4.28
CA MET A 71 18.94 1.38 5.06
C MET A 71 17.73 1.33 5.99
N LEU A 72 16.76 0.48 5.73
CA LEU A 72 15.61 0.30 6.63
C LEU A 72 15.99 -0.47 7.91
N GLU A 73 17.02 -1.30 7.82
CA GLU A 73 17.57 -2.10 8.90
C GLU A 73 18.92 -1.51 9.44
N ASP A 74 19.25 -0.27 9.06
CA ASP A 74 20.48 0.40 9.48
C ASP A 74 20.51 0.61 10.99
N ALA A 75 21.71 0.53 11.58
CA ALA A 75 21.93 0.73 13.01
C ALA A 75 21.72 2.19 13.45
N ASP A 76 21.85 3.17 12.55
CA ASP A 76 21.48 4.56 12.82
C ASP A 76 19.98 4.74 12.64
N GLU A 77 19.26 4.93 13.75
CA GLU A 77 17.81 5.15 13.76
C GLU A 77 17.36 6.30 12.87
N ARG A 78 18.19 7.32 12.65
CA ARG A 78 17.88 8.45 11.77
C ARG A 78 17.87 8.04 10.30
N VAL A 79 18.79 7.16 9.90
CA VAL A 79 18.85 6.58 8.54
C VAL A 79 17.62 5.69 8.31
N ALA A 80 17.31 4.83 9.28
CA ALA A 80 16.13 3.97 9.24
C ALA A 80 14.83 4.80 9.17
N ALA A 81 14.71 5.87 9.98
CA ALA A 81 13.56 6.76 9.99
C ALA A 81 13.39 7.51 8.66
N LEU A 82 14.47 8.06 8.08
CA LEU A 82 14.46 8.70 6.76
C LEU A 82 13.98 7.72 5.68
N THR A 83 14.49 6.50 5.71
CA THR A 83 14.13 5.44 4.77
C THR A 83 12.67 5.04 4.90
N ALA A 84 12.20 4.82 6.12
CA ALA A 84 10.81 4.48 6.41
C ALA A 84 9.85 5.61 5.96
N ALA A 85 10.18 6.86 6.27
CA ALA A 85 9.42 8.02 5.84
C ALA A 85 9.36 8.15 4.31
N ARG A 86 10.49 7.98 3.61
CA ARG A 86 10.55 8.00 2.15
C ARG A 86 9.66 6.93 1.52
N LEU A 87 9.70 5.70 2.03
CA LEU A 87 8.88 4.59 1.56
C LEU A 87 7.40 4.79 1.93
N GLY A 88 7.12 5.27 3.13
CA GLY A 88 5.77 5.50 3.64
C GLY A 88 5.04 6.62 2.88
N ILE A 89 5.72 7.72 2.56
CA ILE A 89 5.11 8.84 1.83
C ILE A 89 4.79 8.49 0.39
N LYS A 90 5.61 7.68 -0.28
CA LYS A 90 5.28 7.18 -1.63
C LYS A 90 4.09 6.22 -1.64
N SER A 91 3.77 5.60 -0.50
CA SER A 91 2.62 4.71 -0.37
C SER A 91 1.37 5.48 0.06
N SER A 92 0.66 6.10 -0.87
CA SER A 92 -0.63 6.77 -0.61
C SER A 92 -1.83 5.83 -0.72
N LEU A 93 -1.59 4.51 -0.84
CA LEU A 93 -2.63 3.55 -1.17
C LEU A 93 -3.74 3.47 -0.09
N ASN A 94 -3.36 3.43 1.18
CA ASN A 94 -4.33 3.36 2.28
C ASN A 94 -5.08 4.69 2.44
N GLU A 95 -4.39 5.82 2.32
CA GLU A 95 -5.04 7.15 2.34
C GLU A 95 -6.09 7.26 1.23
N THR A 96 -5.70 6.94 0.00
CA THR A 96 -6.59 7.04 -1.16
C THR A 96 -7.79 6.09 -1.02
N ARG A 97 -7.57 4.88 -0.51
CA ARG A 97 -8.64 3.91 -0.25
C ARG A 97 -9.60 4.40 0.84
N CYS A 98 -9.09 4.88 1.97
CA CYS A 98 -9.93 5.40 3.04
C CYS A 98 -10.74 6.62 2.60
N ALA A 99 -10.09 7.59 1.97
CA ALA A 99 -10.77 8.77 1.43
C ALA A 99 -11.88 8.39 0.45
N ARG A 100 -11.60 7.46 -0.47
CA ARG A 100 -12.57 7.01 -1.46
C ARG A 100 -13.74 6.26 -0.83
N LEU A 101 -13.48 5.38 0.15
CA LEU A 101 -14.55 4.66 0.86
C LEU A 101 -15.45 5.61 1.64
N LEU A 102 -14.88 6.59 2.32
CA LEU A 102 -15.64 7.61 3.04
C LEU A 102 -16.49 8.45 2.07
N GLU A 103 -15.93 8.85 0.92
CA GLU A 103 -16.69 9.55 -0.13
C GLU A 103 -17.84 8.69 -0.68
N MET A 104 -17.60 7.42 -0.99
CA MET A 104 -18.64 6.53 -1.50
C MET A 104 -19.74 6.31 -0.48
N ASN A 105 -19.41 6.19 0.80
CA ASN A 105 -20.36 5.97 1.89
C ASN A 105 -21.37 7.14 2.03
N THR A 106 -21.00 8.36 1.65
CA THR A 106 -21.93 9.50 1.66
C THR A 106 -23.08 9.34 0.66
N ARG A 107 -22.90 8.48 -0.34
CA ARG A 107 -23.91 8.20 -1.40
C ARG A 107 -24.81 7.01 -1.06
N GLY A 108 -24.59 6.34 0.08
CA GLY A 108 -25.34 5.18 0.52
C GLY A 108 -24.51 3.89 0.49
N ALA A 109 -25.11 2.78 0.08
CA ALA A 109 -24.44 1.50 0.02
C ALA A 109 -23.24 1.53 -0.95
N LEU A 110 -22.14 0.88 -0.54
CA LEU A 110 -20.93 0.82 -1.35
C LEU A 110 -21.14 -0.03 -2.60
N CYS A 111 -20.90 0.56 -3.76
CA CYS A 111 -20.97 -0.14 -5.03
C CYS A 111 -19.65 -0.85 -5.33
N VAL A 112 -19.72 -2.13 -5.68
CA VAL A 112 -18.57 -2.91 -6.12
C VAL A 112 -18.54 -2.95 -7.63
N TYR A 113 -17.68 -2.13 -8.23
CA TYR A 113 -17.53 -2.08 -9.69
C TYR A 113 -16.46 -3.07 -10.14
N LEU A 114 -16.87 -4.10 -10.88
CA LEU A 114 -15.99 -5.11 -11.46
C LEU A 114 -16.12 -5.13 -12.98
N ARG A 115 -14.98 -5.21 -13.67
CA ARG A 115 -14.91 -5.40 -15.11
C ARG A 115 -14.70 -6.88 -15.43
N TYR A 116 -15.58 -7.44 -16.23
CA TYR A 116 -15.44 -8.81 -16.74
C TYR A 116 -14.20 -8.93 -17.63
N ALA A 117 -13.40 -9.97 -17.41
CA ALA A 117 -12.16 -10.24 -18.13
C ALA A 117 -11.20 -9.05 -18.21
N GLY A 118 -11.25 -8.13 -17.25
CA GLY A 118 -10.46 -6.90 -17.24
C GLY A 118 -8.99 -7.07 -16.86
N ALA A 119 -8.58 -8.23 -16.34
CA ALA A 119 -7.20 -8.59 -16.07
C ALA A 119 -6.63 -9.50 -17.15
N HIS A 120 -5.29 -9.50 -17.34
CA HIS A 120 -4.61 -10.29 -18.37
C HIS A 120 -5.00 -11.77 -18.41
N PRO A 121 -5.16 -12.49 -17.26
CA PRO A 121 -5.62 -13.89 -17.29
C PRO A 121 -7.14 -14.03 -17.37
N THR A 122 -7.84 -13.09 -17.97
CA THR A 122 -9.32 -13.04 -18.13
C THR A 122 -10.11 -13.05 -16.81
N ARG A 123 -9.47 -12.74 -15.68
CA ARG A 123 -10.14 -12.58 -14.39
C ARG A 123 -10.89 -11.24 -14.32
N TRP A 124 -11.85 -11.17 -13.42
CA TRP A 124 -12.47 -9.90 -13.05
C TRP A 124 -11.43 -8.93 -12.53
N SER A 125 -11.53 -7.66 -12.90
CA SER A 125 -10.67 -6.59 -12.38
C SER A 125 -11.51 -5.49 -11.75
N GLY A 126 -10.91 -4.76 -10.80
CA GLY A 126 -11.55 -3.59 -10.22
C GLY A 126 -11.69 -2.46 -11.23
N GLY A 127 -12.69 -1.63 -11.03
CA GLY A 127 -12.94 -0.40 -11.78
C GLY A 127 -13.23 0.77 -10.85
N ASP A 128 -13.58 1.92 -11.40
CA ASP A 128 -13.90 3.14 -10.66
C ASP A 128 -12.83 3.55 -9.65
N SER A 129 -11.55 3.46 -10.08
CA SER A 129 -10.38 3.78 -9.24
C SER A 129 -10.28 2.98 -7.94
N MET A 130 -11.05 1.89 -7.81
CA MET A 130 -11.04 1.03 -6.64
C MET A 130 -10.99 -0.45 -7.03
N ASN A 131 -9.94 -1.14 -6.57
CA ASN A 131 -9.84 -2.58 -6.74
C ASN A 131 -10.10 -3.30 -5.41
N TRP A 132 -11.34 -3.75 -5.23
CA TRP A 132 -11.80 -4.47 -4.05
C TRP A 132 -11.05 -5.79 -3.80
N GLN A 133 -10.52 -6.39 -4.84
CA GLN A 133 -9.79 -7.67 -4.76
C GLN A 133 -8.42 -7.52 -4.11
N ASN A 134 -7.86 -6.30 -4.10
CA ASN A 134 -6.51 -5.99 -3.60
C ASN A 134 -6.50 -5.39 -2.18
N TYR A 135 -7.59 -5.52 -1.42
CA TYR A 135 -7.58 -5.13 -0.01
C TYR A 135 -6.81 -6.19 0.82
N PRO A 136 -5.88 -5.76 1.69
CA PRO A 136 -5.17 -6.69 2.55
C PRO A 136 -6.13 -7.49 3.43
N ARG A 137 -5.86 -8.77 3.60
CA ARG A 137 -6.67 -9.65 4.45
C ARG A 137 -6.42 -9.38 5.94
N SER A 138 -5.17 -9.14 6.28
CA SER A 138 -4.71 -8.87 7.63
C SER A 138 -3.57 -7.86 7.63
N GLU A 139 -3.37 -7.21 8.74
CA GLU A 139 -2.14 -6.48 9.02
C GLU A 139 -0.98 -7.45 9.27
N ARG A 140 0.27 -6.93 9.32
CA ARG A 140 1.46 -7.78 9.53
C ARG A 140 1.45 -8.56 10.84
N ASP A 141 0.72 -8.06 11.85
CA ASP A 141 0.55 -8.68 13.17
C ASP A 141 -0.61 -9.67 13.26
N GLY A 142 -1.22 -10.03 12.13
CA GLY A 142 -2.32 -10.99 12.05
C GLY A 142 -3.71 -10.43 12.36
N ARG A 143 -3.82 -9.14 12.74
CA ARG A 143 -5.13 -8.51 12.93
C ARG A 143 -5.86 -8.36 11.59
N PRO A 144 -7.20 -8.41 11.57
CA PRO A 144 -7.96 -8.07 10.37
C PRO A 144 -7.58 -6.69 9.86
N GLY A 145 -7.33 -6.55 8.57
CA GLY A 145 -7.04 -5.23 7.98
C GLY A 145 -8.15 -4.23 8.31
N GLU A 146 -7.79 -3.06 8.83
CA GLU A 146 -8.75 -2.08 9.33
C GLU A 146 -9.76 -1.64 8.27
N ILE A 147 -9.29 -1.46 7.03
CA ILE A 147 -10.17 -1.11 5.90
C ILE A 147 -11.20 -2.23 5.66
N ARG A 148 -10.76 -3.48 5.65
CA ARG A 148 -11.64 -4.64 5.42
C ARG A 148 -12.60 -4.86 6.60
N GLY A 149 -12.10 -4.70 7.83
CA GLY A 149 -12.89 -4.80 9.05
C GLY A 149 -13.93 -3.69 9.23
N SER A 150 -13.84 -2.61 8.44
CA SER A 150 -14.83 -1.52 8.43
C SER A 150 -15.98 -1.74 7.45
N LEU A 151 -15.91 -2.79 6.62
CA LEU A 151 -16.99 -3.15 5.70
C LEU A 151 -18.06 -3.95 6.46
N LEU A 152 -19.27 -3.44 6.49
CA LEU A 152 -20.40 -4.07 7.18
C LEU A 152 -21.52 -4.42 6.20
N ALA A 153 -22.24 -5.49 6.51
CA ALA A 153 -23.51 -5.74 5.84
C ALA A 153 -24.55 -4.70 6.26
N PRO A 154 -25.47 -4.31 5.39
CA PRO A 154 -26.64 -3.50 5.79
C PRO A 154 -27.49 -4.23 6.85
N PRO A 155 -28.31 -3.49 7.62
CA PRO A 155 -29.23 -4.12 8.57
C PRO A 155 -30.10 -5.20 7.91
N GLY A 156 -30.19 -6.37 8.53
CA GLY A 156 -30.94 -7.51 8.00
C GLY A 156 -30.17 -8.39 7.00
N TYR A 157 -28.93 -8.06 6.69
CA TYR A 157 -28.05 -8.84 5.81
C TYR A 157 -26.82 -9.35 6.54
N ALA A 158 -26.17 -10.37 5.98
CA ALA A 158 -24.90 -10.88 6.44
C ALA A 158 -23.90 -10.98 5.29
N LEU A 159 -22.62 -10.72 5.57
CA LEU A 159 -21.55 -10.99 4.62
C LEU A 159 -21.15 -12.46 4.73
N VAL A 160 -21.34 -13.21 3.66
CA VAL A 160 -20.88 -14.60 3.55
C VAL A 160 -19.61 -14.60 2.68
N VAL A 161 -18.51 -15.11 3.22
CA VAL A 161 -17.24 -15.20 2.51
C VAL A 161 -16.94 -16.68 2.26
N ALA A 162 -16.85 -17.05 0.99
CA ALA A 162 -16.46 -18.39 0.55
C ALA A 162 -15.35 -18.28 -0.49
N ASP A 163 -14.34 -19.14 -0.38
CA ASP A 163 -13.21 -19.16 -1.29
C ASP A 163 -12.77 -20.62 -1.51
N GLU A 164 -12.61 -21.00 -2.77
CA GLU A 164 -12.11 -22.32 -3.13
C GLU A 164 -10.58 -22.34 -3.00
N SER A 165 -10.12 -23.09 -2.01
CA SER A 165 -8.69 -23.24 -1.76
C SER A 165 -7.98 -23.91 -2.94
N GLN A 166 -6.92 -23.27 -3.44
CA GLN A 166 -6.04 -23.78 -4.48
C GLN A 166 -6.77 -24.26 -5.77
N ILE A 167 -7.78 -23.51 -6.19
CA ILE A 167 -8.60 -23.90 -7.37
C ILE A 167 -7.75 -24.15 -8.62
N GLU A 168 -6.69 -23.38 -8.83
CA GLU A 168 -5.80 -23.52 -9.99
C GLU A 168 -5.07 -24.89 -9.97
N CYS A 169 -4.58 -25.31 -8.81
CA CYS A 169 -3.95 -26.62 -8.63
C CYS A 169 -4.95 -27.76 -8.85
N ARG A 170 -6.17 -27.62 -8.33
CA ARG A 170 -7.24 -28.62 -8.51
C ARG A 170 -7.63 -28.75 -9.98
N VAL A 171 -7.80 -27.65 -10.68
CA VAL A 171 -8.13 -27.66 -12.12
C VAL A 171 -6.97 -28.25 -12.92
N LEU A 172 -5.71 -27.93 -12.59
CA LEU A 172 -4.55 -28.51 -13.26
C LEU A 172 -4.51 -30.06 -13.10
N ASN A 173 -4.70 -30.55 -11.87
CA ASN A 173 -4.73 -32.00 -11.60
C ASN A 173 -5.89 -32.66 -12.32
N TRP A 174 -7.07 -32.06 -12.33
CA TRP A 174 -8.21 -32.56 -13.07
C TRP A 174 -7.94 -32.64 -14.58
N LEU A 175 -7.32 -31.60 -15.18
CA LEU A 175 -6.93 -31.62 -16.59
C LEU A 175 -5.83 -32.64 -16.89
N ALA A 176 -4.97 -32.94 -15.93
CA ALA A 176 -3.93 -33.98 -16.04
C ALA A 176 -4.47 -35.40 -15.83
N GLY A 177 -5.76 -35.58 -15.52
CA GLY A 177 -6.38 -36.87 -15.29
C GLY A 177 -6.07 -37.50 -13.92
N GLN A 178 -5.71 -36.66 -12.92
CA GLN A 178 -5.41 -37.10 -11.54
C GLN A 178 -6.55 -36.71 -10.59
#